data_e6f38486e74396f78c64db8d35bb3a94
#
_entry.id   e6f38486e74396f78c64db8d35bb3a94
#
_cell.length_a   1.000
_cell.length_b   1.000
_cell.length_c   1.000
_cell.angle_alpha   90.00
_cell.angle_beta   90.00
_cell.angle_gamma   90.00
#
_symmetry.space_group_name_H-M   'P 1'
#
loop_
_entity.id
_entity.type
_entity.pdbx_description
1 polymer ?
#
loop_
_entity_poly.entity_id
_entity_poly.type
_entity_poly.pdbx_seq_one_letter_code
_entity_poly.pdbx_strand_id
1 'polypeptide(L)'
;MPETETLPDFVGAVPETVVRPAIHLDHCVIHVSDWERSTIFYRDVLGAEVVPVGRGYAYRFGGVQLNCHGPGQIGEPRARLPVAPGNSDLCFRWYGPIEEAIVHLERHGVPVELGPVPRHGAVGEGISVYFRDPDGSLMEFITYPTT
;
A
#
# COMPACT_ATOMS: atom_id res chain seq x y z
N MET A 1 -0.60 1.74 33.09
CA MET A 1 -0.02 2.64 32.10
C MET A 1 1.02 1.85 31.35
N PRO A 2 0.85 1.61 30.05
CA PRO A 2 1.95 1.03 29.30
C PRO A 2 3.10 2.04 29.35
N GLU A 3 4.27 1.56 29.72
CA GLU A 3 5.48 2.34 29.60
C GLU A 3 5.60 2.74 28.12
N THR A 4 5.67 4.03 27.87
CA THR A 4 6.06 4.55 26.58
C THR A 4 7.48 4.05 26.36
N GLU A 5 7.60 3.00 25.55
CA GLU A 5 8.88 2.57 25.03
C GLU A 5 9.42 3.76 24.24
N THR A 6 10.30 4.51 24.82
CA THR A 6 11.06 5.54 24.11
C THR A 6 11.86 4.80 23.06
N LEU A 7 11.49 4.99 21.81
CA LEU A 7 12.36 4.59 20.69
C LEU A 7 13.76 5.11 21.02
N PRO A 8 14.79 4.27 20.92
CA PRO A 8 16.15 4.73 21.19
C PRO A 8 16.43 5.96 20.34
N ASP A 9 17.20 6.90 20.90
CA ASP A 9 17.63 8.16 20.24
C ASP A 9 18.32 7.98 18.89
N PHE A 10 18.19 6.82 18.33
CA PHE A 10 18.74 6.41 17.06
C PHE A 10 18.28 7.31 15.90
N VAL A 11 17.05 7.83 15.96
CA VAL A 11 16.49 8.66 14.90
C VAL A 11 17.00 10.11 14.96
N GLY A 12 17.38 10.57 16.13
CA GLY A 12 17.91 11.94 16.32
C GLY A 12 19.39 12.10 16.03
N ALA A 13 20.12 10.99 15.88
CA ALA A 13 21.57 10.98 15.83
C ALA A 13 22.14 10.84 14.40
N VAL A 14 21.33 10.98 13.33
CA VAL A 14 21.89 11.00 11.98
C VAL A 14 22.51 12.37 11.73
N PRO A 15 23.86 12.48 11.63
CA PRO A 15 24.50 13.76 11.38
C PRO A 15 24.03 14.35 10.06
N GLU A 16 23.83 15.66 9.99
CA GLU A 16 23.49 16.37 8.74
C GLU A 16 24.52 16.15 7.61
N THR A 17 25.72 15.71 7.99
CA THR A 17 26.80 15.43 7.06
C THR A 17 26.76 14.04 6.43
N VAL A 18 25.76 13.21 6.74
CA VAL A 18 25.63 11.90 6.10
C VAL A 18 25.13 12.08 4.67
N VAL A 19 25.99 11.76 3.72
CA VAL A 19 25.61 11.72 2.32
C VAL A 19 24.72 10.50 2.10
N ARG A 20 23.45 10.73 1.81
CA ARG A 20 22.50 9.65 1.48
C ARG A 20 22.67 9.24 0.03
N PRO A 21 22.75 7.94 -0.27
CA PRO A 21 22.74 7.51 -1.66
C PRO A 21 21.41 7.91 -2.32
N ALA A 22 21.45 8.12 -3.63
CA ALA A 22 20.27 8.43 -4.41
C ALA A 22 19.50 7.11 -4.67
N ILE A 23 18.55 6.80 -3.80
CA ILE A 23 17.69 5.63 -3.92
C ILE A 23 16.24 6.02 -3.80
N HIS A 24 15.39 5.27 -4.49
CA HIS A 24 13.93 5.38 -4.41
C HIS A 24 13.32 3.98 -4.32
N LEU A 25 12.15 3.89 -3.73
CA LEU A 25 11.37 2.66 -3.80
C LEU A 25 10.94 2.44 -5.25
N ASP A 26 11.31 1.31 -5.83
CA ASP A 26 10.99 0.96 -7.21
C ASP A 26 9.70 0.14 -7.28
N HIS A 27 9.65 -0.96 -6.57
CA HIS A 27 8.49 -1.82 -6.51
C HIS A 27 8.42 -2.60 -5.20
N CYS A 28 7.22 -3.04 -4.86
CA CYS A 28 6.97 -4.05 -3.85
C CYS A 28 6.46 -5.30 -4.53
N VAL A 29 6.58 -6.44 -3.89
CA VAL A 29 6.01 -7.69 -4.40
C VAL A 29 4.80 -8.05 -3.56
N ILE A 30 3.70 -8.40 -4.22
CA ILE A 30 2.50 -8.94 -3.59
C ILE A 30 2.15 -10.29 -4.21
N HIS A 31 1.30 -11.06 -3.54
CA HIS A 31 0.78 -12.31 -4.08
C HIS A 31 -0.75 -12.22 -4.16
N VAL A 32 -1.31 -12.71 -5.26
CA VAL A 32 -2.75 -12.74 -5.49
C VAL A 32 -3.20 -14.17 -5.78
N SER A 33 -4.38 -14.54 -5.29
CA SER A 33 -4.91 -15.89 -5.48
C SER A 33 -5.74 -16.04 -6.76
N ASP A 34 -6.19 -14.94 -7.34
CA ASP A 34 -7.05 -14.92 -8.52
C ASP A 34 -6.73 -13.69 -9.36
N TRP A 35 -6.22 -13.90 -10.57
CA TRP A 35 -5.80 -12.80 -11.43
C TRP A 35 -6.95 -11.88 -11.86
N GLU A 36 -8.09 -12.44 -12.21
CA GLU A 36 -9.21 -11.66 -12.71
C GLU A 36 -9.76 -10.75 -11.62
N ARG A 37 -10.05 -11.31 -10.46
CA ARG A 37 -10.60 -10.58 -9.32
C ARG A 37 -9.65 -9.51 -8.80
N SER A 38 -8.37 -9.85 -8.67
CA SER A 38 -7.35 -8.90 -8.21
C SER A 38 -7.10 -7.79 -9.23
N THR A 39 -7.03 -8.11 -10.51
CA THR A 39 -6.80 -7.11 -11.56
C THR A 39 -7.94 -6.08 -11.61
N ILE A 40 -9.18 -6.52 -11.50
CA ILE A 40 -10.33 -5.61 -11.41
C ILE A 40 -10.20 -4.68 -10.21
N PHE A 41 -9.85 -5.23 -9.05
CA PHE A 41 -9.68 -4.43 -7.83
C PHE A 41 -8.55 -3.39 -7.95
N TYR A 42 -7.36 -3.83 -8.33
CA TYR A 42 -6.20 -2.93 -8.40
C TYR A 42 -6.36 -1.87 -9.49
N ARG A 43 -7.00 -2.21 -10.60
CA ARG A 43 -7.31 -1.26 -11.67
C ARG A 43 -8.42 -0.28 -11.29
N ASP A 44 -9.57 -0.78 -10.83
CA ASP A 44 -10.79 0.03 -10.68
C ASP A 44 -10.90 0.69 -9.31
N VAL A 45 -10.49 0.02 -8.24
CA VAL A 45 -10.53 0.58 -6.88
C VAL A 45 -9.28 1.40 -6.59
N LEU A 46 -8.10 0.89 -6.92
CA LEU A 46 -6.83 1.55 -6.62
C LEU A 46 -6.29 2.41 -7.76
N GLY A 47 -6.85 2.32 -8.96
CA GLY A 47 -6.45 3.18 -10.08
C GLY A 47 -5.14 2.81 -10.73
N ALA A 48 -4.70 1.57 -10.62
CA ALA A 48 -3.44 1.12 -11.21
C ALA A 48 -3.52 1.04 -12.73
N GLU A 49 -2.40 1.32 -13.38
CA GLU A 49 -2.14 0.87 -14.74
C GLU A 49 -1.78 -0.61 -14.69
N VAL A 50 -2.49 -1.44 -15.45
CA VAL A 50 -2.24 -2.88 -15.51
C VAL A 50 -1.22 -3.17 -16.59
N VAL A 51 -0.08 -3.73 -16.21
CA VAL A 51 1.03 -4.01 -17.11
C VAL A 51 1.21 -5.52 -17.21
N PRO A 52 1.04 -6.14 -18.41
CA PRO A 52 1.31 -7.55 -18.58
C PRO A 52 2.80 -7.85 -18.35
N VAL A 53 3.09 -8.87 -17.55
CA VAL A 53 4.45 -9.33 -17.28
C VAL A 53 4.46 -10.85 -17.25
N GLY A 54 5.13 -11.47 -18.23
CA GLY A 54 5.13 -12.92 -18.33
C GLY A 54 3.71 -13.48 -18.46
N ARG A 55 3.33 -14.37 -17.55
CA ARG A 55 1.99 -14.98 -17.49
C ARG A 55 1.02 -14.24 -16.57
N GLY A 56 1.46 -13.12 -15.97
CA GLY A 56 0.68 -12.37 -15.03
C GLY A 56 0.74 -10.88 -15.28
N TYR A 57 0.65 -10.12 -14.22
CA TYR A 57 0.56 -8.66 -14.29
C TYR A 57 1.40 -7.99 -13.21
N ALA A 58 1.77 -6.74 -13.49
CA ALA A 58 2.17 -5.78 -12.47
C ALA A 58 1.13 -4.66 -12.43
N TYR A 59 0.99 -4.02 -11.28
CA TYR A 59 0.09 -2.89 -11.09
C TYR A 59 0.92 -1.65 -10.82
N ARG A 60 0.87 -0.69 -11.73
CA ARG A 60 1.74 0.48 -11.72
C ARG A 60 1.01 1.71 -11.25
N PHE A 61 1.69 2.47 -10.39
CA PHE A 61 1.21 3.74 -9.84
C PHE A 61 2.29 4.81 -10.08
N GLY A 62 2.26 5.45 -11.24
CA GLY A 62 3.30 6.41 -11.60
C GLY A 62 4.68 5.75 -11.65
N GLY A 63 5.62 6.23 -10.85
CA GLY A 63 6.98 5.71 -10.79
C GLY A 63 7.21 4.51 -9.89
N VAL A 64 6.17 3.98 -9.25
CA VAL A 64 6.22 2.83 -8.32
C VAL A 64 5.21 1.79 -8.78
N GLN A 65 5.53 0.53 -8.61
CA GLN A 65 4.60 -0.54 -8.99
C GLN A 65 4.58 -1.69 -7.99
N LEU A 66 3.53 -2.48 -8.08
CA LEU A 66 3.40 -3.75 -7.38
C LEU A 66 3.66 -4.86 -8.40
N ASN A 67 4.75 -5.60 -8.21
CA ASN A 67 4.98 -6.82 -8.96
C ASN A 67 4.16 -7.94 -8.33
N CYS A 68 3.38 -8.66 -9.11
CA CYS A 68 2.47 -9.66 -8.56
C CYS A 68 2.93 -11.08 -8.86
N HIS A 69 2.94 -11.90 -7.82
CA HIS A 69 2.95 -13.34 -7.99
C HIS A 69 1.50 -13.83 -8.03
N GLY A 70 1.16 -14.63 -9.02
CA GLY A 70 -0.15 -15.24 -9.18
C GLY A 70 -0.23 -16.64 -8.60
N PRO A 71 -1.37 -17.33 -8.81
CA PRO A 71 -1.56 -18.67 -8.29
C PRO A 71 -0.46 -19.63 -8.72
N GLY A 72 0.12 -20.35 -7.76
CA GLY A 72 1.16 -21.34 -8.02
C GLY A 72 2.54 -20.78 -8.34
N GLN A 73 2.71 -19.47 -8.34
CA GLN A 73 4.01 -18.84 -8.61
C GLN A 73 4.82 -18.72 -7.32
N ILE A 74 6.08 -19.16 -7.38
CA ILE A 74 7.04 -19.04 -6.30
C ILE A 74 8.24 -18.28 -6.85
N GLY A 75 8.51 -17.10 -6.31
CA GLY A 75 9.68 -16.31 -6.69
C GLY A 75 10.97 -16.85 -6.04
N GLU A 76 12.06 -16.71 -6.77
CA GLU A 76 13.41 -17.01 -6.25
C GLU A 76 14.36 -15.86 -6.65
N PRO A 77 15.12 -15.27 -5.71
CA PRO A 77 15.05 -15.50 -4.26
C PRO A 77 13.76 -14.95 -3.65
N ARG A 78 13.50 -15.25 -2.40
CA ARG A 78 12.30 -14.82 -1.68
C ARG A 78 12.62 -14.38 -0.26
N ALA A 79 11.71 -13.59 0.33
CA ALA A 79 11.82 -13.21 1.72
C ALA A 79 11.72 -14.43 2.66
N ARG A 80 12.26 -14.31 3.88
CA ARG A 80 12.15 -15.36 4.91
C ARG A 80 10.70 -15.75 5.16
N LEU A 81 9.83 -14.78 5.29
CA LEU A 81 8.37 -14.96 5.30
C LEU A 81 7.86 -14.49 3.94
N PRO A 82 7.62 -15.41 3.01
CA PRO A 82 7.27 -15.03 1.66
C PRO A 82 5.95 -14.28 1.57
N VAL A 83 5.81 -13.47 0.52
CA VAL A 83 4.52 -12.88 0.19
C VAL A 83 3.52 -14.00 -0.10
N ALA A 84 2.31 -13.84 0.43
CA ALA A 84 1.21 -14.77 0.24
C ALA A 84 -0.08 -13.97 0.06
N PRO A 85 -1.10 -14.53 -0.60
CA PRO A 85 -2.38 -13.86 -0.69
C PRO A 85 -2.91 -13.47 0.68
N GLY A 86 -3.30 -12.19 0.84
CA GLY A 86 -3.87 -11.69 2.09
C GLY A 86 -2.86 -11.18 3.12
N ASN A 87 -1.55 -11.19 2.84
CA ASN A 87 -0.56 -10.71 3.80
C ASN A 87 0.10 -9.36 3.47
N SER A 88 -0.42 -8.64 2.49
CA SER A 88 0.04 -7.29 2.20
C SER A 88 -0.62 -6.27 3.12
N ASP A 89 0.07 -5.16 3.33
CA ASP A 89 -0.39 -4.02 4.12
C ASP A 89 0.11 -2.77 3.39
N LEU A 90 -0.76 -2.12 2.63
CA LEU A 90 -0.39 -1.06 1.71
C LEU A 90 -1.23 0.19 1.93
N CYS A 91 -0.58 1.34 1.86
CA CYS A 91 -1.24 2.64 1.91
C CYS A 91 -1.03 3.40 0.61
N PHE A 92 -2.12 3.98 0.10
CA PHE A 92 -2.14 4.82 -1.10
C PHE A 92 -2.60 6.22 -0.72
N ARG A 93 -1.93 7.23 -1.26
CA ARG A 93 -2.37 8.60 -1.06
C ARG A 93 -3.57 8.91 -1.94
N TRP A 94 -4.64 9.36 -1.30
CA TRP A 94 -5.81 9.91 -1.99
C TRP A 94 -5.65 11.42 -2.15
N TYR A 95 -5.78 11.92 -3.37
CA TYR A 95 -5.74 13.35 -3.65
C TYR A 95 -7.16 13.88 -3.70
N GLY A 96 -7.57 14.51 -2.61
CA GLY A 96 -8.89 15.06 -2.41
C GLY A 96 -9.40 14.79 -1.00
N PRO A 97 -10.65 15.19 -0.71
CA PRO A 97 -11.27 14.91 0.60
C PRO A 97 -11.44 13.41 0.84
N ILE A 98 -11.29 13.00 2.10
CA ILE A 98 -11.44 11.57 2.45
C ILE A 98 -12.86 11.06 2.19
N GLU A 99 -13.86 11.92 2.23
CA GLU A 99 -15.25 11.59 1.92
C GLU A 99 -15.42 11.11 0.49
N GLU A 100 -14.66 11.65 -0.45
CA GLU A 100 -14.65 11.19 -1.84
C GLU A 100 -14.06 9.79 -1.97
N ALA A 101 -13.04 9.47 -1.17
CA ALA A 101 -12.48 8.12 -1.12
C ALA A 101 -13.51 7.12 -0.61
N ILE A 102 -14.27 7.49 0.41
CA ILE A 102 -15.35 6.64 0.96
C ILE A 102 -16.42 6.38 -0.10
N VAL A 103 -16.87 7.42 -0.80
CA VAL A 103 -17.85 7.29 -1.89
C VAL A 103 -17.31 6.40 -3.01
N HIS A 104 -16.04 6.55 -3.35
CA HIS A 104 -15.39 5.71 -4.35
C HIS A 104 -15.39 4.23 -3.94
N LEU A 105 -15.05 3.92 -2.70
CA LEU A 105 -15.07 2.55 -2.18
C LEU A 105 -16.50 1.98 -2.19
N GLU A 106 -17.49 2.76 -1.78
CA GLU A 106 -18.91 2.36 -1.80
C GLU A 106 -19.37 2.04 -3.22
N ARG A 107 -19.01 2.85 -4.21
CA ARG A 107 -19.36 2.60 -5.61
C ARG A 107 -18.80 1.28 -6.16
N HIS A 108 -17.70 0.82 -5.60
CA HIS A 108 -17.08 -0.44 -6.00
C HIS A 108 -17.42 -1.60 -5.08
N GLY A 109 -18.36 -1.40 -4.14
CA GLY A 109 -18.80 -2.45 -3.23
C GLY A 109 -17.73 -2.87 -2.22
N VAL A 110 -16.78 -1.97 -1.90
CA VAL A 110 -15.70 -2.25 -0.95
C VAL A 110 -16.04 -1.61 0.39
N PRO A 111 -16.30 -2.42 1.44
CA PRO A 111 -16.61 -1.87 2.76
C PRO A 111 -15.43 -1.15 3.39
N VAL A 112 -15.67 -0.01 4.03
CA VAL A 112 -14.70 0.64 4.90
C VAL A 112 -14.72 -0.09 6.25
N GLU A 113 -13.58 -0.64 6.64
CA GLU A 113 -13.45 -1.38 7.90
C GLU A 113 -13.22 -0.44 9.08
N LEU A 114 -12.44 0.61 8.88
CA LEU A 114 -12.11 1.59 9.91
C LEU A 114 -11.88 2.95 9.27
N GLY A 115 -12.36 3.97 9.93
CA GLY A 115 -12.10 5.35 9.54
C GLY A 115 -13.37 6.13 9.15
N PRO A 116 -13.20 7.43 8.92
CA PRO A 116 -11.95 8.24 8.90
C PRO A 116 -11.29 8.32 10.29
N VAL A 117 -9.99 8.11 10.31
CA VAL A 117 -9.17 8.21 11.54
C VAL A 117 -7.88 8.95 11.26
N PRO A 118 -7.34 9.70 12.24
CA PRO A 118 -6.02 10.32 12.09
C PRO A 118 -4.92 9.28 11.99
N ARG A 119 -4.01 9.48 11.06
CA ARG A 119 -2.83 8.62 10.88
C ARG A 119 -1.63 9.45 10.46
N HIS A 120 -0.46 8.97 10.82
CA HIS A 120 0.80 9.58 10.42
C HIS A 120 1.36 8.84 9.20
N GLY A 121 1.55 9.57 8.10
CA GLY A 121 2.11 9.02 6.88
C GLY A 121 3.40 9.71 6.48
N ALA A 122 3.83 9.49 5.26
CA ALA A 122 5.13 9.98 4.76
C ALA A 122 5.25 11.50 4.73
N VAL A 123 4.13 12.22 4.59
CA VAL A 123 4.10 13.69 4.50
C VAL A 123 3.84 14.32 5.88
N GLY A 124 3.33 13.56 6.82
CA GLY A 124 2.96 14.03 8.15
C GLY A 124 1.63 13.46 8.58
N GLU A 125 0.88 14.20 9.38
CA GLU A 125 -0.44 13.79 9.81
C GLU A 125 -1.47 13.92 8.69
N GLY A 126 -2.27 12.87 8.54
CA GLY A 126 -3.35 12.80 7.58
C GLY A 126 -4.57 12.10 8.16
N ILE A 127 -5.52 11.83 7.30
CA ILE A 127 -6.74 11.10 7.64
C ILE A 127 -6.85 9.89 6.74
N SER A 128 -7.15 8.74 7.33
CA SER A 128 -7.16 7.47 6.62
C SER A 128 -8.48 6.72 6.76
N VAL A 129 -8.76 5.92 5.75
CA VAL A 129 -9.77 4.86 5.77
C VAL A 129 -9.11 3.53 5.39
N TYR A 130 -9.55 2.45 6.01
CA TYR A 130 -9.03 1.10 5.80
C TYR A 130 -10.07 0.21 5.15
N PHE A 131 -9.60 -0.66 4.28
CA PHE A 131 -10.42 -1.62 3.55
C PHE A 131 -9.57 -2.85 3.21
N ARG A 132 -10.15 -3.83 2.53
CA ARG A 132 -9.47 -5.07 2.16
C ARG A 132 -9.40 -5.26 0.66
N ASP A 133 -8.31 -5.86 0.19
CA ASP A 133 -8.24 -6.37 -1.16
C ASP A 133 -9.01 -7.71 -1.27
N PRO A 134 -9.17 -8.29 -2.47
CA PRO A 134 -9.93 -9.53 -2.62
C PRO A 134 -9.40 -10.73 -1.83
N ASP A 135 -8.13 -10.74 -1.46
CA ASP A 135 -7.51 -11.80 -0.67
C ASP A 135 -7.47 -11.51 0.83
N GLY A 136 -7.96 -10.33 1.24
CA GLY A 136 -7.97 -9.92 2.64
C GLY A 136 -6.77 -9.11 3.09
N SER A 137 -5.87 -8.74 2.18
CA SER A 137 -4.77 -7.82 2.49
C SER A 137 -5.30 -6.47 2.95
N LEU A 138 -4.61 -5.86 3.91
CA LEU A 138 -5.03 -4.56 4.45
C LEU A 138 -4.63 -3.45 3.48
N MET A 139 -5.60 -2.63 3.13
CA MET A 139 -5.43 -1.46 2.28
C MET A 139 -5.83 -0.21 3.03
N GLU A 140 -5.16 0.88 2.72
CA GLU A 140 -5.43 2.18 3.32
C GLU A 140 -5.42 3.26 2.24
N PHE A 141 -6.38 4.18 2.30
CA PHE A 141 -6.24 5.48 1.65
C PHE A 141 -5.92 6.52 2.72
N ILE A 142 -4.89 7.31 2.50
CA ILE A 142 -4.56 8.46 3.33
C ILE A 142 -4.67 9.74 2.52
N THR A 143 -5.29 10.76 3.09
CA THR A 143 -5.28 12.10 2.54
C THR A 143 -4.63 13.07 3.52
N TYR A 144 -3.95 14.07 2.98
CA TYR A 144 -3.30 15.09 3.77
C TYR A 144 -4.04 16.42 3.60
N PRO A 145 -4.06 17.27 4.64
CA PRO A 145 -4.68 18.57 4.51
C PRO A 145 -4.00 19.38 3.40
N THR A 146 -4.80 20.03 2.59
CA THR A 146 -4.30 20.96 1.58
C THR A 146 -4.00 22.30 2.26
N THR A 147 -2.76 22.76 2.14
CA THR A 147 -2.36 24.10 2.58
C THR A 147 -2.51 25.10 1.45
#